data_bf33bbd5e38d0fc7daa7ee24c5d2e3ad
#
_entry.id   bf33bbd5e38d0fc7daa7ee24c5d2e3ad
#
_cell.length_a   1.000
_cell.length_b   1.000
_cell.length_c   1.000
_cell.angle_alpha   90.00
_cell.angle_beta   90.00
_cell.angle_gamma   90.00
#
_symmetry.space_group_name_H-M   'P 1'
#
loop_
_entity.id
_entity.type
_entity.pdbx_description
1 polymer ?
#
loop_
_entity_poly.entity_id
_entity_poly.type
_entity_poly.pdbx_seq_one_letter_code
_entity_poly.pdbx_strand_id
1 'polypeptide(L)'
;MQVGKILLPLLILGNAFMALSANDGRDAKFIPASDSRIAYMGRISTAKPDTVRFTYPGVNINAGFTGTSLKMGVKPGSGSYMIEIDDELPYRLNIGPNDSIVTLAESLPEGNHKVRATYVLEGYALKPEFHGFYVDKGADLSAKPVLPKRKIEFIGNSITCGYGVEADKPTDRFTYD
;
A
#
# COMPACT_ATOMS: atom_id res chain seq x y z
N MET A 1 -62.91 17.72 -37.08
CA MET A 1 -62.06 17.82 -35.88
C MET A 1 -61.07 16.66 -35.93
N GLN A 2 -59.83 16.93 -36.43
CA GLN A 2 -58.80 15.94 -36.55
C GLN A 2 -57.85 16.09 -35.34
N VAL A 3 -57.76 15.04 -34.54
CA VAL A 3 -56.85 14.99 -33.38
C VAL A 3 -55.52 14.45 -33.86
N GLY A 4 -54.52 15.33 -33.92
CA GLY A 4 -53.15 14.97 -34.28
C GLY A 4 -52.49 14.16 -33.18
N LYS A 5 -51.95 12.97 -33.52
CA LYS A 5 -51.10 12.17 -32.64
C LYS A 5 -49.69 12.72 -32.64
N ILE A 6 -49.25 13.25 -31.50
CA ILE A 6 -47.85 13.64 -31.28
C ILE A 6 -47.11 12.36 -30.90
N LEU A 7 -46.17 11.95 -31.78
CA LEU A 7 -45.22 10.88 -31.51
C LEU A 7 -44.03 11.49 -30.77
N LEU A 8 -43.83 11.10 -29.51
CA LEU A 8 -42.69 11.45 -28.70
C LEU A 8 -41.54 10.47 -29.02
N PRO A 9 -40.33 10.92 -29.42
CA PRO A 9 -39.23 9.99 -29.63
C PRO A 9 -38.67 9.50 -28.29
N LEU A 10 -38.67 8.18 -28.12
CA LEU A 10 -38.05 7.48 -27.00
C LEU A 10 -36.51 7.58 -27.12
N LEU A 11 -35.92 8.42 -26.28
CA LEU A 11 -34.46 8.56 -26.17
C LEU A 11 -33.93 7.34 -25.43
N ILE A 12 -33.37 6.38 -26.15
CA ILE A 12 -32.64 5.25 -25.56
C ILE A 12 -31.27 5.78 -25.10
N LEU A 13 -31.13 6.07 -23.78
CA LEU A 13 -29.84 6.24 -23.15
C LEU A 13 -29.14 4.88 -23.16
N GLY A 14 -28.23 4.70 -24.09
CA GLY A 14 -27.29 3.58 -24.08
C GLY A 14 -26.36 3.74 -22.89
N ASN A 15 -26.57 2.95 -21.82
CA ASN A 15 -25.58 2.73 -20.77
C ASN A 15 -24.37 2.05 -21.40
N ALA A 16 -23.34 2.83 -21.74
CA ALA A 16 -22.02 2.31 -21.99
C ALA A 16 -21.49 1.73 -20.66
N PHE A 17 -21.70 0.45 -20.44
CA PHE A 17 -21.00 -0.31 -19.42
C PHE A 17 -19.52 -0.35 -19.87
N MET A 18 -18.71 0.59 -19.39
CA MET A 18 -17.27 0.43 -19.44
C MET A 18 -16.95 -0.79 -18.58
N ALA A 19 -16.67 -1.91 -19.24
CA ALA A 19 -16.04 -3.03 -18.60
C ALA A 19 -14.70 -2.54 -18.06
N LEU A 20 -14.61 -2.31 -16.74
CA LEU A 20 -13.36 -2.12 -16.03
C LEU A 20 -12.60 -3.43 -16.23
N SER A 21 -11.66 -3.45 -17.16
CA SER A 21 -10.72 -4.54 -17.33
C SER A 21 -9.93 -4.62 -16.02
N ALA A 22 -10.23 -5.61 -15.18
CA ALA A 22 -9.37 -5.96 -14.08
C ALA A 22 -8.00 -6.27 -14.71
N ASN A 23 -7.05 -5.39 -14.49
CA ASN A 23 -5.66 -5.58 -14.93
C ASN A 23 -5.12 -6.76 -14.11
N ASP A 24 -5.31 -7.96 -14.66
CA ASP A 24 -4.80 -9.20 -14.12
C ASP A 24 -3.27 -9.08 -14.15
N GLY A 25 -2.63 -9.01 -13.00
CA GLY A 25 -1.23 -8.67 -12.74
C GLY A 25 -0.13 -9.38 -13.58
N ARG A 26 -0.51 -9.95 -14.73
CA ARG A 26 0.37 -10.61 -15.69
C ARG A 26 1.29 -9.67 -16.46
N ASP A 27 1.01 -8.36 -16.46
CA ASP A 27 1.80 -7.34 -17.16
C ASP A 27 2.58 -6.40 -16.20
N ALA A 28 2.61 -6.69 -14.91
CA ALA A 28 3.33 -5.85 -13.94
C ALA A 28 4.83 -6.22 -13.89
N LYS A 29 5.69 -5.20 -13.81
CA LYS A 29 7.13 -5.38 -13.58
C LYS A 29 7.39 -5.53 -12.10
N PHE A 30 8.00 -6.65 -11.70
CA PHE A 30 8.46 -6.87 -10.33
C PHE A 30 9.82 -6.23 -10.08
N ILE A 31 9.97 -5.56 -8.94
CA ILE A 31 11.19 -4.92 -8.46
C ILE A 31 11.47 -5.45 -7.06
N PRO A 32 12.56 -6.21 -6.84
CA PRO A 32 12.82 -6.89 -5.58
C PRO A 32 13.12 -5.91 -4.44
N ALA A 33 12.90 -6.35 -3.22
CA ALA A 33 13.18 -5.57 -2.01
C ALA A 33 14.67 -5.17 -1.88
N SER A 34 15.58 -5.87 -2.57
CA SER A 34 17.01 -5.57 -2.62
C SER A 34 17.38 -4.43 -3.58
N ASP A 35 16.43 -3.90 -4.37
CA ASP A 35 16.70 -2.80 -5.31
C ASP A 35 17.23 -1.57 -4.56
N SER A 36 18.36 -1.05 -5.02
CA SER A 36 19.07 0.05 -4.38
C SER A 36 18.30 1.37 -4.34
N ARG A 37 17.25 1.51 -5.15
CA ARG A 37 16.36 2.68 -5.21
C ARG A 37 15.28 2.68 -4.13
N ILE A 38 15.10 1.55 -3.43
CA ILE A 38 14.23 1.49 -2.25
C ILE A 38 15.00 1.99 -1.03
N ALA A 39 14.39 2.90 -0.28
CA ALA A 39 15.00 3.47 0.92
C ALA A 39 14.25 2.98 2.17
N TYR A 40 15.01 2.46 3.13
CA TYR A 40 14.48 1.95 4.38
C TYR A 40 14.84 2.86 5.55
N MET A 41 13.90 3.04 6.48
CA MET A 41 14.14 3.68 7.78
C MET A 41 13.67 2.73 8.88
N GLY A 42 14.46 2.62 9.94
CA GLY A 42 14.20 1.71 11.05
C GLY A 42 15.09 0.47 11.01
N ARG A 43 14.78 -0.46 11.91
CA ARG A 43 15.59 -1.68 12.11
C ARG A 43 15.11 -2.79 11.20
N ILE A 44 15.88 -3.10 10.17
CA ILE A 44 15.59 -4.14 9.17
C ILE A 44 16.68 -5.22 9.14
N SER A 45 16.32 -6.38 8.61
CA SER A 45 17.24 -7.47 8.26
C SER A 45 17.17 -7.79 6.78
N THR A 46 18.31 -7.85 6.13
CA THR A 46 18.50 -8.21 4.71
C THR A 46 19.23 -9.56 4.56
N ALA A 47 19.21 -10.39 5.60
CA ALA A 47 19.92 -11.67 5.61
C ALA A 47 19.37 -12.70 4.61
N LYS A 48 18.11 -12.52 4.17
CA LYS A 48 17.49 -13.34 3.11
C LYS A 48 17.54 -12.56 1.79
N PRO A 49 18.06 -13.14 0.70
CA PRO A 49 18.07 -12.49 -0.61
C PRO A 49 16.66 -11.99 -0.99
N ASP A 50 16.59 -10.82 -1.61
CA ASP A 50 15.37 -10.20 -2.14
C ASP A 50 14.19 -10.13 -1.15
N THR A 51 14.50 -10.14 0.16
CA THR A 51 13.49 -10.07 1.22
C THR A 51 14.00 -9.18 2.34
N VAL A 52 13.21 -8.20 2.71
CA VAL A 52 13.48 -7.36 3.89
C VAL A 52 12.54 -7.76 5.01
N ARG A 53 13.11 -8.08 6.18
CA ARG A 53 12.40 -8.48 7.39
C ARG A 53 12.52 -7.44 8.48
N PHE A 54 11.50 -7.33 9.29
CA PHE A 54 11.47 -6.43 10.45
C PHE A 54 10.45 -6.92 11.48
N THR A 55 10.48 -6.33 12.67
CA THR A 55 9.56 -6.69 13.76
C THR A 55 9.10 -5.50 14.57
N TYR A 56 9.72 -4.35 14.38
CA TYR A 56 9.40 -3.13 15.11
C TYR A 56 8.44 -2.24 14.33
N PRO A 57 7.44 -1.62 15.00
CA PRO A 57 6.64 -0.58 14.40
C PRO A 57 7.50 0.64 14.02
N GLY A 58 7.00 1.45 13.09
CA GLY A 58 7.71 2.62 12.59
C GLY A 58 8.77 2.33 11.52
N VAL A 59 8.98 1.05 11.14
CA VAL A 59 9.80 0.76 9.95
C VAL A 59 9.12 1.31 8.72
N ASN A 60 9.87 2.11 7.94
CA ASN A 60 9.38 2.73 6.72
C ASN A 60 10.07 2.14 5.50
N ILE A 61 9.28 1.89 4.47
CA ILE A 61 9.71 1.50 3.12
C ILE A 61 9.33 2.66 2.20
N ASN A 62 10.32 3.28 1.56
CA ASN A 62 10.12 4.47 0.73
C ASN A 62 10.66 4.21 -0.66
N ALA A 63 9.89 4.60 -1.68
CA ALA A 63 10.32 4.58 -3.08
C ALA A 63 9.65 5.70 -3.87
N GLY A 64 10.31 6.13 -4.94
CA GLY A 64 9.66 6.85 -6.02
C GLY A 64 9.37 5.88 -7.16
N PHE A 65 8.28 6.06 -7.90
CA PHE A 65 7.91 5.20 -9.02
C PHE A 65 7.22 6.00 -10.12
N THR A 66 7.15 5.43 -11.31
CA THR A 66 6.39 5.97 -12.46
C THR A 66 5.20 5.07 -12.77
N GLY A 67 4.26 5.59 -13.55
CA GLY A 67 3.06 4.85 -13.98
C GLY A 67 1.82 5.23 -13.19
N THR A 68 0.80 4.40 -13.24
CA THR A 68 -0.55 4.69 -12.71
C THR A 68 -0.95 3.77 -11.57
N SER A 69 -0.16 2.73 -11.28
CA SER A 69 -0.44 1.77 -10.22
C SER A 69 0.82 1.30 -9.48
N LEU A 70 0.62 0.88 -8.24
CA LEU A 70 1.66 0.28 -7.41
C LEU A 70 1.06 -0.84 -6.57
N LYS A 71 1.74 -2.01 -6.57
CA LYS A 71 1.43 -3.10 -5.64
C LYS A 71 2.67 -3.47 -4.83
N MET A 72 2.45 -4.08 -3.68
CA MET A 72 3.51 -4.48 -2.75
C MET A 72 3.44 -5.99 -2.50
N GLY A 73 4.58 -6.67 -2.65
CA GLY A 73 4.74 -8.06 -2.26
C GLY A 73 5.08 -8.17 -0.78
N VAL A 74 4.32 -8.97 -0.04
CA VAL A 74 4.43 -9.12 1.42
C VAL A 74 4.23 -10.56 1.86
N LYS A 75 4.59 -10.85 3.10
CA LYS A 75 4.21 -12.11 3.74
C LYS A 75 2.72 -12.03 4.13
N PRO A 76 1.89 -13.03 3.75
CA PRO A 76 0.50 -13.08 4.16
C PRO A 76 0.30 -13.06 5.68
N GLY A 77 -0.75 -12.37 6.15
CA GLY A 77 -1.10 -12.29 7.57
C GLY A 77 -0.05 -11.57 8.42
N SER A 78 0.76 -10.69 7.83
CA SER A 78 1.91 -10.10 8.50
C SER A 78 1.62 -8.78 9.20
N GLY A 79 0.36 -8.37 9.33
CA GLY A 79 -0.03 -7.18 10.10
C GLY A 79 -0.52 -6.03 9.24
N SER A 80 -0.18 -4.80 9.63
CA SER A 80 -0.76 -3.59 9.00
C SER A 80 0.30 -2.54 8.69
N TYR A 81 -0.01 -1.75 7.67
CA TYR A 81 0.79 -0.61 7.25
C TYR A 81 -0.06 0.65 7.15
N MET A 82 0.52 1.80 7.45
CA MET A 82 0.02 3.09 6.99
C MET A 82 0.70 3.40 5.65
N ILE A 83 -0.13 3.57 4.63
CA ILE A 83 0.32 3.85 3.26
C ILE A 83 0.06 5.31 2.94
N GLU A 84 1.06 5.97 2.41
CA GLU A 84 1.03 7.37 1.98
C GLU A 84 1.54 7.44 0.54
N ILE A 85 0.73 7.98 -0.35
CA ILE A 85 1.06 8.21 -1.76
C ILE A 85 1.06 9.72 -1.99
N ASP A 86 2.13 10.25 -2.57
CA ASP A 86 2.27 11.67 -2.98
C ASP A 86 1.98 12.70 -1.88
N ASP A 87 2.30 12.38 -0.64
CA ASP A 87 2.04 13.22 0.52
C ASP A 87 0.52 13.44 0.82
N GLU A 88 -0.36 12.61 0.24
CA GLU A 88 -1.79 12.56 0.56
C GLU A 88 -2.03 11.98 1.97
N LEU A 89 -3.26 12.09 2.46
CA LEU A 89 -3.61 11.53 3.76
C LEU A 89 -3.35 10.02 3.79
N PRO A 90 -2.60 9.53 4.78
CA PRO A 90 -2.30 8.11 4.87
C PRO A 90 -3.55 7.28 5.16
N TYR A 91 -3.60 6.09 4.61
CA TYR A 91 -4.64 5.10 4.90
C TYR A 91 -4.04 3.82 5.48
N ARG A 92 -4.82 3.11 6.30
CA ARG A 92 -4.41 1.83 6.88
C ARG A 92 -4.68 0.69 5.89
N LEU A 93 -3.68 -0.16 5.69
CA LEU A 93 -3.75 -1.37 4.89
C LEU A 93 -3.47 -2.57 5.78
N ASN A 94 -4.46 -3.43 5.97
CA ASN A 94 -4.31 -4.69 6.71
C ASN A 94 -3.94 -5.81 5.74
N ILE A 95 -2.97 -6.64 6.12
CA ILE A 95 -2.51 -7.79 5.33
C ILE A 95 -3.26 -9.04 5.77
N GLY A 96 -4.19 -9.48 4.97
CA GLY A 96 -4.97 -10.69 5.20
C GLY A 96 -4.15 -11.98 5.11
N PRO A 97 -4.71 -13.09 5.57
CA PRO A 97 -3.99 -14.39 5.64
C PRO A 97 -3.63 -14.98 4.28
N ASN A 98 -4.21 -14.48 3.20
CA ASN A 98 -3.95 -14.93 1.83
C ASN A 98 -3.27 -13.86 0.96
N ASP A 99 -2.99 -12.67 1.51
CA ASP A 99 -2.48 -11.53 0.76
C ASP A 99 -0.96 -11.63 0.60
N SER A 100 -0.50 -12.18 -0.49
CA SER A 100 0.92 -12.17 -0.87
C SER A 100 1.31 -10.95 -1.71
N ILE A 101 0.35 -10.35 -2.40
CA ILE A 101 0.48 -9.10 -3.16
C ILE A 101 -0.72 -8.23 -2.84
N VAL A 102 -0.46 -7.00 -2.44
CA VAL A 102 -1.49 -6.03 -2.08
C VAL A 102 -1.37 -4.77 -2.93
N THR A 103 -2.49 -4.20 -3.32
CA THR A 103 -2.54 -2.96 -4.09
C THR A 103 -2.37 -1.78 -3.15
N LEU A 104 -1.42 -0.89 -3.47
CA LEU A 104 -1.18 0.36 -2.76
C LEU A 104 -1.82 1.56 -3.46
N ALA A 105 -1.85 1.56 -4.79
CA ALA A 105 -2.49 2.61 -5.57
C ALA A 105 -2.93 2.07 -6.92
N GLU A 106 -4.02 2.63 -7.44
CA GLU A 106 -4.54 2.37 -8.80
C GLU A 106 -5.11 3.66 -9.37
N SER A 107 -5.07 3.77 -10.69
CA SER A 107 -5.67 4.90 -11.42
C SER A 107 -5.07 6.27 -11.03
N LEU A 108 -3.80 6.30 -10.65
CA LEU A 108 -3.07 7.54 -10.48
C LEU A 108 -2.91 8.22 -11.86
N PRO A 109 -2.72 9.55 -11.91
CA PRO A 109 -2.28 10.22 -13.13
C PRO A 109 -0.96 9.62 -13.62
N GLU A 110 -0.72 9.61 -14.93
CA GLU A 110 0.60 9.28 -15.45
C GLU A 110 1.65 10.24 -14.93
N GLY A 111 2.75 9.73 -14.37
CA GLY A 111 3.80 10.60 -13.84
C GLY A 111 4.73 9.94 -12.84
N ASN A 112 5.40 10.80 -12.09
CA ASN A 112 6.26 10.38 -10.98
C ASN A 112 5.50 10.48 -9.68
N HIS A 113 5.52 9.41 -8.92
CA HIS A 113 4.85 9.26 -7.64
C HIS A 113 5.83 8.87 -6.55
N LYS A 114 5.41 9.05 -5.31
CA LYS A 114 6.14 8.62 -4.11
C LYS A 114 5.26 7.70 -3.30
N VAL A 115 5.87 6.70 -2.69
CA VAL A 115 5.22 5.84 -1.70
C VAL A 115 6.01 5.84 -0.41
N ARG A 116 5.29 5.89 0.71
CA ARG A 116 5.78 5.54 2.04
C ARG A 116 4.86 4.50 2.64
N ALA A 117 5.40 3.32 2.92
CA ALA A 117 4.70 2.28 3.65
C ALA A 117 5.32 2.14 5.05
N THR A 118 4.57 2.53 6.08
CA THR A 118 5.01 2.48 7.48
C THR A 118 4.36 1.29 8.18
N TYR A 119 5.16 0.36 8.67
CA TYR A 119 4.66 -0.76 9.47
C TYR A 119 4.20 -0.26 10.85
N VAL A 120 2.99 -0.62 11.28
CA VAL A 120 2.36 -0.01 12.45
C VAL A 120 2.07 -0.98 13.60
N LEU A 121 2.44 -2.25 13.46
CA LEU A 121 2.21 -3.25 14.49
C LEU A 121 3.51 -3.76 15.13
N GLU A 122 3.36 -4.41 16.29
CA GLU A 122 4.43 -5.22 16.87
C GLU A 122 4.57 -6.53 16.09
N GLY A 123 5.56 -6.58 15.20
CA GLY A 123 5.74 -7.70 14.28
C GLY A 123 6.41 -8.94 14.87
N TYR A 124 6.61 -9.00 16.20
CA TYR A 124 7.36 -10.09 16.83
C TYR A 124 6.79 -11.48 16.50
N ALA A 125 5.49 -11.67 16.68
CA ALA A 125 4.82 -12.93 16.35
C ALA A 125 4.53 -13.05 14.83
N LEU A 126 4.22 -11.94 14.17
CA LEU A 126 3.80 -11.89 12.76
C LEU A 126 4.97 -12.07 11.80
N LYS A 127 6.17 -11.61 12.20
CA LYS A 127 7.42 -11.69 11.39
C LYS A 127 7.22 -11.18 9.97
N PRO A 128 6.87 -9.89 9.81
CA PRO A 128 6.60 -9.31 8.50
C PRO A 128 7.79 -9.41 7.56
N GLU A 129 7.48 -9.63 6.29
CA GLU A 129 8.44 -9.64 5.19
C GLU A 129 7.91 -8.73 4.09
N PHE A 130 8.80 -7.91 3.54
CA PHE A 130 8.61 -7.16 2.31
C PHE A 130 9.44 -7.82 1.21
N HIS A 131 8.78 -8.13 0.08
CA HIS A 131 9.41 -8.85 -1.02
C HIS A 131 9.77 -7.92 -2.19
N GLY A 132 9.12 -6.77 -2.30
CA GLY A 132 9.35 -5.81 -3.37
C GLY A 132 8.07 -5.14 -3.86
N PHE A 133 8.22 -4.35 -4.91
CA PHE A 133 7.11 -3.65 -5.55
C PHE A 133 6.78 -4.24 -6.92
N TYR A 134 5.55 -4.02 -7.35
CA TYR A 134 5.09 -4.28 -8.70
C TYR A 134 4.58 -2.96 -9.26
N VAL A 135 5.10 -2.55 -10.41
CA VAL A 135 4.71 -1.35 -11.15
C VAL A 135 4.14 -1.75 -12.51
N ASP A 136 3.49 -0.81 -13.18
CA ASP A 136 2.94 -1.04 -14.52
C ASP A 136 4.03 -1.46 -15.52
N LYS A 137 3.63 -2.19 -16.56
CA LYS A 137 4.53 -2.53 -17.68
C LYS A 137 5.07 -1.25 -18.32
N GLY A 138 6.39 -1.15 -18.40
CA GLY A 138 7.07 0.04 -18.93
C GLY A 138 7.36 1.11 -17.88
N ALA A 139 6.77 1.01 -16.68
CA ALA A 139 7.12 1.84 -15.54
C ALA A 139 8.35 1.31 -14.79
N ASP A 140 8.89 2.12 -13.88
CA ASP A 140 10.06 1.75 -13.06
C ASP A 140 10.08 2.53 -11.75
N LEU A 141 10.99 2.16 -10.84
CA LEU A 141 11.32 3.02 -9.72
C LEU A 141 12.13 4.24 -10.20
N SER A 142 11.85 5.37 -9.60
CA SER A 142 12.61 6.60 -9.74
C SER A 142 13.90 6.54 -8.92
N ALA A 143 14.65 7.65 -8.91
CA ALA A 143 15.82 7.77 -8.06
C ALA A 143 15.47 7.55 -6.58
N LYS A 144 16.41 6.98 -5.82
CA LYS A 144 16.25 6.71 -4.39
C LYS A 144 15.81 7.96 -3.63
N PRO A 145 14.72 7.89 -2.84
CA PRO A 145 14.29 9.01 -2.02
C PRO A 145 15.36 9.43 -1.00
N VAL A 146 15.51 10.74 -0.81
CA VAL A 146 16.36 11.29 0.23
C VAL A 146 15.59 11.26 1.55
N LEU A 147 16.05 10.44 2.48
CA LEU A 147 15.44 10.35 3.81
C LEU A 147 15.89 11.51 4.72
N PRO A 148 15.07 11.91 5.71
CA PRO A 148 15.46 12.90 6.71
C PRO A 148 16.77 12.54 7.40
N LYS A 149 17.65 13.52 7.61
CA LYS A 149 18.94 13.31 8.29
C LYS A 149 18.76 13.01 9.78
N ARG A 150 17.77 13.65 10.43
CA ARG A 150 17.45 13.37 11.83
C ARG A 150 16.66 12.09 11.94
N LYS A 151 17.06 11.25 12.89
CA LYS A 151 16.37 10.01 13.25
C LYS A 151 16.01 10.09 14.72
N ILE A 152 14.80 9.65 15.08
CA ILE A 152 14.33 9.53 16.45
C ILE A 152 14.01 8.06 16.66
N GLU A 153 14.57 7.46 17.71
CA GLU A 153 14.23 6.11 18.16
C GLU A 153 13.52 6.23 19.50
N PHE A 154 12.33 5.66 19.60
CA PHE A 154 11.58 5.58 20.85
C PHE A 154 11.85 4.22 21.48
N ILE A 155 12.40 4.23 22.69
CA ILE A 155 12.67 3.02 23.48
C ILE A 155 11.76 3.04 24.68
N GLY A 156 10.88 2.02 24.78
CA GLY A 156 9.91 1.95 25.85
C GLY A 156 9.16 0.62 25.87
N ASN A 157 8.04 0.60 26.55
CA ASN A 157 7.16 -0.55 26.68
C ASN A 157 5.85 -0.38 25.88
N SER A 158 4.83 -1.17 26.22
CA SER A 158 3.50 -1.13 25.59
C SER A 158 2.84 0.25 25.61
N ILE A 159 3.09 1.07 26.61
CA ILE A 159 2.55 2.44 26.68
C ILE A 159 3.21 3.32 25.63
N THR A 160 4.50 3.18 25.41
CA THR A 160 5.24 3.97 24.42
C THR A 160 4.80 3.67 22.99
N CYS A 161 4.41 2.43 22.69
CA CYS A 161 3.89 2.05 21.37
C CYS A 161 2.38 2.26 21.21
N GLY A 162 1.68 2.77 22.23
CA GLY A 162 0.25 3.03 22.16
C GLY A 162 -0.62 1.76 22.24
N TYR A 163 -0.11 0.69 22.88
CA TYR A 163 -0.85 -0.56 23.00
C TYR A 163 -2.24 -0.36 23.62
N GLY A 164 -3.28 -0.77 22.90
CA GLY A 164 -4.67 -0.62 23.31
C GLY A 164 -5.25 0.78 23.14
N VAL A 165 -4.56 1.71 22.47
CA VAL A 165 -5.04 3.09 22.28
C VAL A 165 -6.31 3.17 21.43
N GLU A 166 -6.54 2.17 20.57
CA GLU A 166 -7.74 2.06 19.72
C GLU A 166 -8.89 1.29 20.38
N ALA A 167 -8.74 0.83 21.63
CA ALA A 167 -9.80 0.15 22.36
C ALA A 167 -10.83 1.15 22.91
N ASP A 168 -12.12 0.88 22.68
CA ASP A 168 -13.21 1.74 23.19
C ASP A 168 -13.40 1.60 24.71
N LYS A 169 -13.07 0.44 25.26
CA LYS A 169 -13.24 0.11 26.68
C LYS A 169 -12.03 -0.61 27.24
N PRO A 170 -11.72 -0.45 28.54
CA PRO A 170 -10.60 -1.14 29.20
C PRO A 170 -10.70 -2.68 29.16
N THR A 171 -11.89 -3.22 28.92
CA THR A 171 -12.16 -4.67 28.86
C THR A 171 -12.13 -5.25 27.45
N ASP A 172 -11.97 -4.41 26.44
CA ASP A 172 -11.93 -4.87 25.06
C ASP A 172 -10.65 -5.67 24.84
N ARG A 173 -10.76 -6.70 23.98
CA ARG A 173 -9.55 -7.33 23.48
C ARG A 173 -8.84 -6.31 22.59
N PHE A 174 -7.56 -6.10 22.85
CA PHE A 174 -6.74 -5.31 21.97
C PHE A 174 -6.62 -6.05 20.64
N THR A 175 -7.32 -5.55 19.65
CA THR A 175 -7.28 -6.06 18.29
C THR A 175 -6.30 -5.21 17.49
N TYR A 176 -5.76 -5.82 16.45
CA TYR A 176 -4.93 -5.12 15.47
C TYR A 176 -5.78 -4.64 14.28
N ASP A 177 -7.10 -4.61 14.46
CA ASP A 177 -8.08 -4.28 13.41
C ASP A 177 -8.29 -2.76 13.28
#